data_4af0c9e333238bb0dcc69d445514c09d
#
_entry.id   4af0c9e333238bb0dcc69d445514c09d
#
_cell.length_a   1.000
_cell.length_b   1.000
_cell.length_c   1.000
_cell.angle_alpha   90.00
_cell.angle_beta   90.00
_cell.angle_gamma   90.00
#
_symmetry.space_group_name_H-M   'P 1'
#
loop_
_entity.id
_entity.type
_entity.pdbx_description
1 polymer ?
#
loop_
_entity_poly.entity_id
_entity_poly.type
_entity_poly.pdbx_seq_one_letter_code
_entity_poly.pdbx_strand_id
1 'polypeptide(L)'
;MASSFITTVISEGALHETSDATHGDGVCANQAELVQNIMFTRHVLPESIGHHALFNGAILALLGAAFTWSYWTTLVTLVGEWSRQPDYSHGFFVAPLAVYFLWARRDSFPGLSDRVAWLGLIVIGVSVAMRFAGAHYYMDALDGWSILLWVAGVVWLLWGGRVLAWSLPSILFLWFMVPLPDRIERAFSLPLQSIATKISCAILQMLGQPAVSEGNTILLGTQHLEVEQACSGLRTLVGILALAFGYVVLAGRAWWEHAILLLSVVPIALAANALRIVATGLLYRYVSGEAAQRFSHDAAGWVMILLAAAMFSGVLWYLSKLTREVETLDMGAVVRRAQRLAKAK
;
A
#
# COMPACT_ATOMS: atom_id res chain seq x y z
N MET A 1 29.62 10.74 -10.88
CA MET A 1 29.47 11.89 -11.79
C MET A 1 29.37 13.26 -11.09
N ALA A 2 29.34 13.36 -9.77
CA ALA A 2 29.27 14.64 -9.04
C ALA A 2 30.67 15.24 -8.70
N SER A 3 31.73 14.46 -8.86
CA SER A 3 33.10 14.92 -8.52
C SER A 3 33.81 15.69 -9.64
N SER A 4 33.30 15.62 -10.87
CA SER A 4 33.92 16.30 -12.03
C SER A 4 33.38 17.72 -12.25
N PHE A 5 32.26 18.07 -11.64
CA PHE A 5 31.62 19.39 -11.82
C PHE A 5 32.21 20.48 -10.89
N ILE A 6 32.73 20.06 -9.74
CA ILE A 6 33.29 21.01 -8.75
C ILE A 6 34.70 21.47 -9.15
N THR A 7 35.46 20.68 -9.89
CA THR A 7 36.82 21.02 -10.32
C THR A 7 36.82 22.07 -11.45
N THR A 8 35.77 22.10 -12.29
CA THR A 8 35.69 23.02 -13.44
C THR A 8 35.24 24.42 -13.02
N VAL A 9 34.40 24.55 -11.99
CA VAL A 9 33.93 25.88 -11.50
C VAL A 9 35.00 26.63 -10.74
N ILE A 10 36.00 25.95 -10.14
CA ILE A 10 37.10 26.59 -9.40
C ILE A 10 38.20 27.06 -10.35
N SER A 11 38.33 26.47 -11.54
CA SER A 11 39.34 26.82 -12.53
C SER A 11 38.99 28.07 -13.37
N GLU A 12 37.69 28.34 -13.57
CA GLU A 12 37.26 29.51 -14.37
C GLU A 12 37.13 30.81 -13.53
N GLY A 13 36.99 30.73 -12.20
CA GLY A 13 36.97 31.89 -11.30
C GLY A 13 38.33 32.51 -11.03
N ALA A 14 39.42 31.79 -11.34
CA ALA A 14 40.79 32.23 -10.99
C ALA A 14 41.54 33.02 -12.10
N LEU A 15 40.93 33.21 -13.27
CA LEU A 15 41.59 33.81 -14.43
C LEU A 15 41.15 35.26 -14.77
N HIS A 16 40.30 35.88 -13.94
CA HIS A 16 39.79 37.22 -14.26
C HIS A 16 40.15 38.33 -13.27
N GLU A 17 41.03 38.07 -12.27
CA GLU A 17 41.49 39.08 -11.30
C GLU A 17 43.01 39.11 -11.16
N THR A 18 43.70 39.43 -12.25
CA THR A 18 45.10 39.83 -12.16
C THR A 18 45.33 41.14 -12.91
N SER A 19 44.91 42.25 -12.37
CA SER A 19 45.43 43.57 -12.70
C SER A 19 45.04 44.54 -11.58
N ASP A 20 45.73 44.48 -10.45
CA ASP A 20 46.25 45.65 -9.76
C ASP A 20 47.20 45.18 -8.62
N ALA A 21 48.46 45.46 -8.84
CA ALA A 21 49.50 45.17 -7.87
C ALA A 21 49.61 46.36 -6.90
N THR A 22 49.40 46.08 -5.62
CA THR A 22 50.11 46.72 -4.43
C THR A 22 49.26 46.47 -3.19
N HIS A 23 49.43 45.33 -2.54
CA HIS A 23 49.31 45.09 -1.09
C HIS A 23 49.50 43.59 -0.83
N GLY A 24 50.75 43.17 -0.73
CA GLY A 24 51.08 41.74 -0.95
C GLY A 24 51.29 40.88 0.29
N ASP A 25 50.84 41.20 1.50
CA ASP A 25 51.18 40.38 2.68
C ASP A 25 49.96 39.82 3.45
N GLY A 26 48.76 40.30 3.17
CA GLY A 26 47.55 39.80 3.90
C GLY A 26 46.80 38.62 3.24
N VAL A 27 46.93 38.45 1.92
CA VAL A 27 46.13 37.48 1.15
C VAL A 27 46.71 36.06 1.23
N CYS A 28 48.05 35.94 1.29
CA CYS A 28 48.69 34.62 1.42
C CYS A 28 48.49 33.97 2.78
N ALA A 29 48.39 34.76 3.87
CA ALA A 29 48.12 34.23 5.20
C ALA A 29 46.68 33.67 5.29
N ASN A 30 45.73 34.37 4.65
CA ASN A 30 44.31 33.95 4.68
C ASN A 30 44.04 32.69 3.83
N GLN A 31 44.77 32.50 2.73
CA GLN A 31 44.65 31.27 1.92
C GLN A 31 45.29 30.05 2.60
N ALA A 32 46.41 30.22 3.31
CA ALA A 32 47.03 29.15 4.07
C ALA A 32 46.12 28.70 5.24
N GLU A 33 45.47 29.63 5.92
CA GLU A 33 44.55 29.37 7.00
C GLU A 33 43.24 28.68 6.47
N LEU A 34 42.77 29.11 5.29
CA LEU A 34 41.60 28.48 4.64
C LEU A 34 41.90 27.03 4.18
N VAL A 35 43.09 26.80 3.62
CA VAL A 35 43.52 25.44 3.21
C VAL A 35 43.77 24.56 4.44
N GLN A 36 44.32 25.12 5.52
CA GLN A 36 44.49 24.39 6.78
C GLN A 36 43.14 24.07 7.43
N ASN A 37 42.19 24.98 7.43
CA ASN A 37 40.83 24.73 7.89
C ASN A 37 40.07 23.67 7.02
N ILE A 38 40.23 23.69 5.69
CA ILE A 38 39.66 22.68 4.79
C ILE A 38 40.33 21.32 4.98
N MET A 39 41.63 21.25 5.23
CA MET A 39 42.32 20.00 5.55
C MET A 39 41.97 19.47 6.94
N PHE A 40 41.80 20.36 7.93
CA PHE A 40 41.42 19.95 9.29
C PHE A 40 39.95 19.46 9.35
N THR A 41 39.07 20.06 8.53
CA THR A 41 37.65 19.58 8.45
C THR A 41 37.51 18.24 7.71
N ARG A 42 38.51 17.81 6.96
CA ARG A 42 38.50 16.52 6.25
C ARG A 42 38.84 15.32 7.13
N HIS A 43 39.33 15.52 8.35
CA HIS A 43 39.73 14.43 9.27
C HIS A 43 38.79 14.21 10.45
N VAL A 44 37.67 14.95 10.52
CA VAL A 44 36.63 14.69 11.53
C VAL A 44 35.37 14.14 10.84
N LEU A 45 35.51 13.01 10.16
CA LEU A 45 34.38 12.10 10.04
C LEU A 45 34.27 11.45 11.42
N PRO A 46 33.17 11.63 12.14
CA PRO A 46 33.04 11.02 13.46
C PRO A 46 32.99 9.50 13.27
N GLU A 47 34.01 8.79 13.75
CA GLU A 47 34.02 7.31 13.86
C GLU A 47 32.77 6.76 14.56
N SER A 48 32.07 7.61 15.32
CA SER A 48 30.80 7.29 15.97
C SER A 48 29.64 6.93 15.02
N ILE A 49 29.60 7.47 13.79
CA ILE A 49 28.51 7.15 12.83
C ILE A 49 28.61 5.71 12.37
N GLY A 50 29.82 5.15 12.23
CA GLY A 50 30.03 3.77 11.83
C GLY A 50 29.54 2.76 12.87
N HIS A 51 29.80 3.00 14.13
CA HIS A 51 29.42 2.10 15.23
C HIS A 51 27.91 2.07 15.46
N HIS A 52 27.23 3.22 15.41
CA HIS A 52 25.76 3.25 15.53
C HIS A 52 25.05 2.60 14.34
N ALA A 53 25.55 2.78 13.12
CA ALA A 53 24.99 2.15 11.94
C ALA A 53 25.17 0.62 11.96
N LEU A 54 26.35 0.13 12.36
CA LEU A 54 26.62 -1.31 12.51
C LEU A 54 25.80 -1.91 13.65
N PHE A 55 25.67 -1.24 14.78
CA PHE A 55 24.88 -1.71 15.92
C PHE A 55 23.39 -1.81 15.56
N ASN A 56 22.83 -0.79 14.91
CA ASN A 56 21.44 -0.82 14.43
C ASN A 56 21.24 -1.88 13.36
N GLY A 57 22.21 -2.08 12.47
CA GLY A 57 22.19 -3.15 11.48
C GLY A 57 22.19 -4.55 12.12
N ALA A 58 23.00 -4.75 13.15
CA ALA A 58 23.06 -6.03 13.90
C ALA A 58 21.73 -6.30 14.64
N ILE A 59 21.13 -5.28 15.27
CA ILE A 59 19.82 -5.42 15.91
C ILE A 59 18.73 -5.77 14.88
N LEU A 60 18.71 -5.11 13.74
CA LEU A 60 17.75 -5.41 12.68
C LEU A 60 17.93 -6.82 12.13
N ALA A 61 19.18 -7.27 11.94
CA ALA A 61 19.46 -8.63 11.50
C ALA A 61 19.00 -9.66 12.55
N LEU A 62 19.26 -9.40 13.83
CA LEU A 62 18.81 -10.27 14.92
C LEU A 62 17.28 -10.33 15.01
N LEU A 63 16.61 -9.18 14.94
CA LEU A 63 15.15 -9.11 14.95
C LEU A 63 14.56 -9.78 13.70
N GLY A 64 15.17 -9.60 12.53
CA GLY A 64 14.77 -10.28 11.29
C GLY A 64 14.93 -11.81 11.39
N ALA A 65 16.03 -12.29 11.96
CA ALA A 65 16.26 -13.71 12.20
C ALA A 65 15.25 -14.29 13.22
N ALA A 66 15.02 -13.58 14.32
CA ALA A 66 14.03 -13.95 15.33
C ALA A 66 12.61 -13.97 14.76
N PHE A 67 12.26 -12.99 13.91
CA PHE A 67 11.00 -12.96 13.17
C PHE A 67 10.87 -14.19 12.26
N THR A 68 11.82 -14.41 11.38
CA THR A 68 11.79 -15.52 10.44
C THR A 68 11.70 -16.87 11.16
N TRP A 69 12.50 -17.06 12.22
CA TRP A 69 12.43 -18.26 13.05
C TRP A 69 11.05 -18.42 13.71
N SER A 70 10.57 -17.36 14.34
CA SER A 70 9.29 -17.38 15.06
C SER A 70 8.10 -17.59 14.14
N TYR A 71 8.05 -16.90 13.00
CA TYR A 71 6.90 -16.89 12.08
C TYR A 71 7.06 -17.86 10.90
N TRP A 72 8.08 -18.74 10.91
CA TRP A 72 8.33 -19.65 9.78
C TRP A 72 7.11 -20.48 9.40
N THR A 73 6.48 -21.12 10.37
CA THR A 73 5.26 -21.92 10.14
C THR A 73 4.12 -21.09 9.59
N THR A 74 3.89 -19.92 10.17
CA THR A 74 2.84 -18.97 9.72
C THR A 74 3.06 -18.54 8.29
N LEU A 75 4.31 -18.16 7.94
CA LEU A 75 4.65 -17.75 6.57
C LEU A 75 4.46 -18.90 5.57
N VAL A 76 4.85 -20.13 5.93
CA VAL A 76 4.64 -21.31 5.09
C VAL A 76 3.14 -21.58 4.90
N THR A 77 2.33 -21.48 5.96
CA THR A 77 0.87 -21.62 5.89
C THR A 77 0.27 -20.55 4.99
N LEU A 78 0.63 -19.28 5.17
CA LEU A 78 0.13 -18.18 4.33
C LEU A 78 0.47 -18.38 2.85
N VAL A 79 1.72 -18.73 2.53
CA VAL A 79 2.13 -19.03 1.14
C VAL A 79 1.37 -20.22 0.59
N GLY A 80 1.12 -21.25 1.43
CA GLY A 80 0.29 -22.40 1.08
C GLY A 80 -1.14 -21.99 0.72
N GLU A 81 -1.78 -21.15 1.52
CA GLU A 81 -3.12 -20.63 1.27
C GLU A 81 -3.18 -19.79 -0.02
N TRP A 82 -2.22 -18.89 -0.22
CA TRP A 82 -2.15 -18.07 -1.45
C TRP A 82 -1.94 -18.91 -2.71
N SER A 83 -1.29 -20.07 -2.60
CA SER A 83 -1.04 -20.97 -3.74
C SER A 83 -2.22 -21.87 -4.03
N ARG A 84 -2.95 -22.31 -2.98
CA ARG A 84 -4.04 -23.27 -3.10
C ARG A 84 -5.39 -22.62 -3.35
N GLN A 85 -5.61 -21.45 -2.73
CA GLN A 85 -6.88 -20.74 -2.81
C GLN A 85 -6.76 -19.52 -3.74
N PRO A 86 -7.38 -19.58 -4.92
CA PRO A 86 -7.36 -18.46 -5.87
C PRO A 86 -7.87 -17.14 -5.26
N ASP A 87 -8.73 -17.23 -4.23
CA ASP A 87 -9.30 -16.07 -3.54
C ASP A 87 -8.27 -15.25 -2.79
N TYR A 88 -7.22 -15.89 -2.30
CA TYR A 88 -6.15 -15.26 -1.53
C TYR A 88 -4.83 -15.10 -2.31
N SER A 89 -4.81 -15.42 -3.62
CA SER A 89 -3.61 -15.31 -4.45
C SER A 89 -3.01 -13.90 -4.51
N HIS A 90 -3.82 -12.86 -4.26
CA HIS A 90 -3.35 -11.48 -4.13
C HIS A 90 -2.38 -11.28 -2.96
N GLY A 91 -2.36 -12.18 -1.97
CA GLY A 91 -1.45 -12.13 -0.83
C GLY A 91 0.02 -12.07 -1.22
N PHE A 92 0.42 -12.70 -2.36
CA PHE A 92 1.78 -12.59 -2.89
C PHE A 92 2.21 -11.15 -3.22
N PHE A 93 1.27 -10.29 -3.57
CA PHE A 93 1.54 -8.91 -3.96
C PHE A 93 1.46 -7.93 -2.79
N VAL A 94 0.82 -8.31 -1.68
CA VAL A 94 0.55 -7.39 -0.57
C VAL A 94 1.84 -6.91 0.09
N ALA A 95 2.76 -7.82 0.43
CA ALA A 95 4.02 -7.43 1.06
C ALA A 95 4.92 -6.58 0.14
N PRO A 96 5.14 -6.93 -1.15
CA PRO A 96 5.85 -6.07 -2.10
C PRO A 96 5.19 -4.68 -2.26
N LEU A 97 3.86 -4.61 -2.34
CA LEU A 97 3.14 -3.33 -2.45
C LEU A 97 3.25 -2.50 -1.18
N ALA A 98 3.21 -3.11 0.01
CA ALA A 98 3.43 -2.39 1.26
C ALA A 98 4.82 -1.73 1.31
N VAL A 99 5.85 -2.42 0.83
CA VAL A 99 7.21 -1.86 0.68
C VAL A 99 7.23 -0.73 -0.37
N TYR A 100 6.54 -0.93 -1.50
CA TYR A 100 6.41 0.10 -2.52
C TYR A 100 5.73 1.37 -1.97
N PHE A 101 4.71 1.25 -1.12
CA PHE A 101 4.06 2.42 -0.49
C PHE A 101 5.01 3.19 0.42
N LEU A 102 5.87 2.51 1.17
CA LEU A 102 6.92 3.19 1.95
C LEU A 102 7.89 3.94 1.02
N TRP A 103 8.31 3.28 -0.06
CA TRP A 103 9.21 3.91 -1.03
C TRP A 103 8.58 5.10 -1.74
N ALA A 104 7.31 5.00 -2.17
CA ALA A 104 6.58 6.07 -2.83
C ALA A 104 6.37 7.29 -1.91
N ARG A 105 6.28 7.06 -0.59
CA ARG A 105 6.08 8.12 0.42
C ARG A 105 7.38 8.59 1.08
N ARG A 106 8.55 8.17 0.58
CA ARG A 106 9.86 8.50 1.17
C ARG A 106 10.11 10.00 1.35
N ASP A 107 9.55 10.85 0.48
CA ASP A 107 9.72 12.30 0.53
C ASP A 107 9.04 12.93 1.77
N SER A 108 8.06 12.24 2.36
CA SER A 108 7.38 12.61 3.60
C SER A 108 7.96 11.91 4.84
N PHE A 109 9.14 11.29 4.74
CA PHE A 109 9.77 10.58 5.85
C PHE A 109 10.13 11.54 6.99
N PRO A 110 9.69 11.29 8.24
CA PRO A 110 9.85 12.24 9.36
C PRO A 110 11.25 12.28 9.97
N GLY A 111 12.19 11.49 9.44
CA GLY A 111 13.51 11.32 10.03
C GLY A 111 13.54 10.27 11.14
N LEU A 112 14.74 9.75 11.42
CA LEU A 112 14.96 8.76 12.47
C LEU A 112 14.97 9.45 13.85
N SER A 113 14.44 8.77 14.85
CA SER A 113 14.53 9.20 16.25
C SER A 113 15.70 8.49 16.92
N ASP A 114 16.53 9.25 17.65
CA ASP A 114 17.66 8.68 18.41
C ASP A 114 17.22 8.02 19.73
N ARG A 115 15.93 8.11 20.08
CA ARG A 115 15.38 7.58 21.33
C ARG A 115 14.64 6.28 21.09
N VAL A 116 15.05 5.22 21.79
CA VAL A 116 14.32 3.96 21.88
C VAL A 116 12.97 4.18 22.56
N ALA A 117 11.89 3.82 21.87
CA ALA A 117 10.53 3.96 22.42
C ALA A 117 10.07 2.63 23.05
N TRP A 118 10.25 2.50 24.37
CA TRP A 118 9.91 1.27 25.12
C TRP A 118 8.45 0.80 24.96
N LEU A 119 7.53 1.70 24.58
CA LEU A 119 6.15 1.34 24.24
C LEU A 119 6.08 0.32 23.09
N GLY A 120 7.05 0.30 22.19
CA GLY A 120 7.15 -0.71 21.14
C GLY A 120 7.25 -2.14 21.69
N LEU A 121 7.91 -2.34 22.86
CA LEU A 121 7.96 -3.65 23.52
C LEU A 121 6.59 -4.14 23.98
N ILE A 122 5.71 -3.22 24.41
CA ILE A 122 4.33 -3.58 24.78
C ILE A 122 3.59 -4.11 23.57
N VAL A 123 3.74 -3.45 22.40
CA VAL A 123 3.09 -3.90 21.15
C VAL A 123 3.66 -5.24 20.68
N ILE A 124 4.96 -5.46 20.80
CA ILE A 124 5.58 -6.78 20.54
C ILE A 124 5.04 -7.82 21.50
N GLY A 125 4.91 -7.51 22.78
CA GLY A 125 4.32 -8.40 23.79
C GLY A 125 2.87 -8.77 23.46
N VAL A 126 2.05 -7.81 23.01
CA VAL A 126 0.69 -8.06 22.51
C VAL A 126 0.70 -8.96 21.27
N SER A 127 1.63 -8.74 20.33
CA SER A 127 1.81 -9.61 19.17
C SER A 127 2.09 -11.06 19.58
N VAL A 128 3.01 -11.26 20.51
CA VAL A 128 3.35 -12.59 21.05
C VAL A 128 2.15 -13.23 21.74
N ALA A 129 1.44 -12.47 22.59
CA ALA A 129 0.23 -12.96 23.26
C ALA A 129 -0.86 -13.34 22.25
N MET A 130 -1.06 -12.54 21.19
CA MET A 130 -2.01 -12.83 20.12
C MET A 130 -1.63 -14.09 19.35
N ARG A 131 -0.34 -14.33 19.11
CA ARG A 131 0.17 -15.55 18.51
C ARG A 131 -0.12 -16.78 19.37
N PHE A 132 0.15 -16.71 20.69
CA PHE A 132 -0.21 -17.79 21.61
C PHE A 132 -1.70 -18.04 21.64
N ALA A 133 -2.52 -17.00 21.61
CA ALA A 133 -3.98 -17.13 21.51
C ALA A 133 -4.37 -17.82 20.19
N GLY A 134 -3.77 -17.43 19.05
CA GLY A 134 -3.99 -18.08 17.76
C GLY A 134 -3.71 -19.58 17.81
N ALA A 135 -2.57 -19.96 18.37
CA ALA A 135 -2.20 -21.36 18.54
C ALA A 135 -3.14 -22.10 19.51
N HIS A 136 -3.56 -21.46 20.60
CA HIS A 136 -4.45 -22.07 21.60
C HIS A 136 -5.88 -22.29 21.07
N TYR A 137 -6.40 -21.33 20.30
CA TYR A 137 -7.75 -21.40 19.73
C TYR A 137 -7.79 -21.98 18.30
N TYR A 138 -6.66 -22.44 17.77
CA TYR A 138 -6.53 -22.96 16.39
C TYR A 138 -7.05 -21.95 15.35
N MET A 139 -6.70 -20.66 15.53
CA MET A 139 -7.11 -19.57 14.65
C MET A 139 -5.91 -19.00 13.90
N ASP A 140 -5.63 -19.52 12.70
CA ASP A 140 -4.49 -19.11 11.87
C ASP A 140 -4.51 -17.62 11.51
N ALA A 141 -5.69 -17.03 11.42
CA ALA A 141 -5.84 -15.59 11.18
C ALA A 141 -5.27 -14.73 12.31
N LEU A 142 -5.41 -15.14 13.58
CA LEU A 142 -4.82 -14.42 14.72
C LEU A 142 -3.29 -14.48 14.66
N ASP A 143 -2.74 -15.63 14.27
CA ASP A 143 -1.30 -15.77 14.08
C ASP A 143 -0.80 -14.89 12.94
N GLY A 144 -1.50 -14.87 11.80
CA GLY A 144 -1.19 -13.98 10.67
C GLY A 144 -1.28 -12.49 11.02
N TRP A 145 -2.33 -12.07 11.72
CA TRP A 145 -2.49 -10.66 12.13
C TRP A 145 -1.48 -10.23 13.19
N SER A 146 -0.93 -11.16 13.99
CA SER A 146 0.12 -10.86 14.94
C SER A 146 1.39 -10.32 14.27
N ILE A 147 1.64 -10.69 12.99
CA ILE A 147 2.75 -10.16 12.18
C ILE A 147 2.68 -8.64 12.07
N LEU A 148 1.48 -8.08 11.85
CA LEU A 148 1.29 -6.63 11.72
C LEU A 148 1.68 -5.90 13.02
N LEU A 149 1.25 -6.45 14.15
CA LEU A 149 1.59 -5.90 15.47
C LEU A 149 3.08 -6.03 15.74
N TRP A 150 3.70 -7.16 15.37
CA TRP A 150 5.12 -7.34 15.53
C TRP A 150 5.91 -6.29 14.73
N VAL A 151 5.59 -6.12 13.45
CA VAL A 151 6.23 -5.10 12.58
C VAL A 151 6.01 -3.70 13.14
N ALA A 152 4.78 -3.35 13.55
CA ALA A 152 4.46 -2.07 14.16
C ALA A 152 5.25 -1.82 15.46
N GLY A 153 5.35 -2.85 16.30
CA GLY A 153 6.10 -2.79 17.56
C GLY A 153 7.59 -2.59 17.34
N VAL A 154 8.20 -3.30 16.38
CA VAL A 154 9.61 -3.13 16.01
C VAL A 154 9.88 -1.74 15.44
N VAL A 155 9.02 -1.26 14.53
CA VAL A 155 9.14 0.09 13.97
C VAL A 155 9.05 1.14 15.09
N TRP A 156 8.10 0.99 16.01
CA TRP A 156 7.94 1.92 17.12
C TRP A 156 9.13 1.89 18.07
N LEU A 157 9.61 0.69 18.41
CA LEU A 157 10.75 0.49 19.31
C LEU A 157 12.02 1.15 18.79
N LEU A 158 12.35 0.93 17.50
CA LEU A 158 13.62 1.34 16.92
C LEU A 158 13.62 2.79 16.43
N TRP A 159 12.51 3.26 15.87
CA TRP A 159 12.45 4.56 15.17
C TRP A 159 11.42 5.53 15.73
N GLY A 160 10.66 5.09 16.75
CA GLY A 160 9.73 5.96 17.46
C GLY A 160 8.38 6.15 16.77
N GLY A 161 7.48 6.86 17.49
CA GLY A 161 6.07 6.98 17.10
C GLY A 161 5.85 7.77 15.79
N ARG A 162 6.74 8.71 15.42
CA ARG A 162 6.62 9.47 14.16
C ARG A 162 6.80 8.57 12.94
N VAL A 163 7.81 7.68 12.99
CA VAL A 163 8.08 6.72 11.92
C VAL A 163 6.98 5.66 11.88
N LEU A 164 6.48 5.22 13.03
CA LEU A 164 5.32 4.33 13.10
C LEU A 164 4.10 4.98 12.43
N ALA A 165 3.73 6.21 12.77
CA ALA A 165 2.60 6.91 12.17
C ALA A 165 2.74 7.06 10.65
N TRP A 166 3.96 7.33 10.18
CA TRP A 166 4.26 7.41 8.75
C TRP A 166 4.14 6.04 8.04
N SER A 167 4.62 4.97 8.65
CA SER A 167 4.60 3.60 8.09
C SER A 167 3.27 2.88 8.34
N LEU A 168 2.42 3.36 9.25
CA LEU A 168 1.18 2.71 9.67
C LEU A 168 0.25 2.33 8.50
N PRO A 169 0.01 3.18 7.47
CA PRO A 169 -0.82 2.78 6.33
C PRO A 169 -0.25 1.57 5.58
N SER A 170 1.08 1.49 5.41
CA SER A 170 1.74 0.35 4.76
C SER A 170 1.67 -0.91 5.63
N ILE A 171 1.79 -0.77 6.95
CA ILE A 171 1.64 -1.88 7.89
C ILE A 171 0.19 -2.39 7.90
N LEU A 172 -0.79 -1.48 7.92
CA LEU A 172 -2.21 -1.84 7.86
C LEU A 172 -2.56 -2.53 6.53
N PHE A 173 -1.87 -2.19 5.43
CA PHE A 173 -2.06 -2.86 4.16
C PHE A 173 -1.70 -4.36 4.22
N LEU A 174 -0.79 -4.77 5.09
CA LEU A 174 -0.47 -6.18 5.30
C LEU A 174 -1.66 -6.99 5.82
N TRP A 175 -2.73 -6.35 6.33
CA TRP A 175 -3.97 -7.02 6.70
C TRP A 175 -4.54 -7.87 5.54
N PHE A 176 -4.43 -7.38 4.31
CA PHE A 176 -4.96 -8.03 3.13
C PHE A 176 -4.23 -9.34 2.74
N MET A 177 -3.07 -9.64 3.33
CA MET A 177 -2.36 -10.89 3.05
C MET A 177 -2.87 -12.06 3.90
N VAL A 178 -3.61 -11.79 4.98
CA VAL A 178 -4.06 -12.80 5.92
C VAL A 178 -5.47 -13.25 5.58
N PRO A 179 -5.72 -14.55 5.34
CA PRO A 179 -7.05 -15.08 5.13
C PRO A 179 -7.97 -14.80 6.31
N LEU A 180 -9.23 -14.49 6.00
CA LEU A 180 -10.25 -14.28 7.03
C LEU A 180 -10.67 -15.62 7.65
N PRO A 181 -11.00 -15.65 8.95
CA PRO A 181 -11.60 -16.83 9.55
C PRO A 181 -12.91 -17.21 8.86
N ASP A 182 -13.16 -18.49 8.62
CA ASP A 182 -14.35 -19.02 7.90
C ASP A 182 -15.67 -18.42 8.38
N ARG A 183 -15.81 -18.22 9.70
CA ARG A 183 -17.04 -17.63 10.27
C ARG A 183 -17.27 -16.20 9.80
N ILE A 184 -16.20 -15.41 9.77
CA ILE A 184 -16.25 -14.01 9.32
C ILE A 184 -16.44 -13.99 7.80
N GLU A 185 -15.73 -14.84 7.09
CA GLU A 185 -15.87 -14.97 5.64
C GLU A 185 -17.30 -15.27 5.24
N ARG A 186 -17.93 -16.29 5.85
CA ARG A 186 -19.34 -16.64 5.58
C ARG A 186 -20.31 -15.53 5.98
N ALA A 187 -20.05 -14.85 7.10
CA ALA A 187 -20.90 -13.76 7.55
C ALA A 187 -20.99 -12.60 6.54
N PHE A 188 -19.90 -12.35 5.79
CA PHE A 188 -19.89 -11.35 4.73
C PHE A 188 -20.30 -11.90 3.37
N SER A 189 -19.87 -13.12 3.01
CA SER A 189 -20.13 -13.67 1.67
C SER A 189 -21.61 -14.02 1.45
N LEU A 190 -22.30 -14.58 2.44
CA LEU A 190 -23.70 -14.99 2.30
C LEU A 190 -24.65 -13.81 1.98
N PRO A 191 -24.63 -12.68 2.69
CA PRO A 191 -25.44 -11.52 2.33
C PRO A 191 -25.11 -10.98 0.93
N LEU A 192 -23.80 -10.90 0.59
CA LEU A 192 -23.36 -10.41 -0.71
C LEU A 192 -23.84 -11.33 -1.85
N GLN A 193 -23.78 -12.64 -1.65
CA GLN A 193 -24.30 -13.64 -2.60
C GLN A 193 -25.82 -13.48 -2.78
N SER A 194 -26.58 -13.37 -1.70
CA SER A 194 -28.03 -13.22 -1.75
C SER A 194 -28.44 -11.94 -2.50
N ILE A 195 -27.78 -10.82 -2.23
CA ILE A 195 -28.06 -9.55 -2.92
C ILE A 195 -27.68 -9.67 -4.41
N ALA A 196 -26.51 -10.23 -4.72
CA ALA A 196 -26.04 -10.41 -6.09
C ALA A 196 -26.98 -11.35 -6.88
N THR A 197 -27.45 -12.46 -6.25
CA THR A 197 -28.44 -13.38 -6.85
C THR A 197 -29.73 -12.67 -7.25
N LYS A 198 -30.29 -11.85 -6.35
CA LYS A 198 -31.52 -11.10 -6.61
C LYS A 198 -31.35 -10.08 -7.73
N ILE A 199 -30.24 -9.31 -7.70
CA ILE A 199 -29.95 -8.33 -8.75
C ILE A 199 -29.75 -9.02 -10.09
N SER A 200 -28.98 -10.11 -10.13
CA SER A 200 -28.70 -10.87 -11.36
C SER A 200 -29.95 -11.51 -11.93
N CYS A 201 -30.83 -12.10 -11.07
CA CYS A 201 -32.08 -12.64 -11.46
C CYS A 201 -32.99 -11.57 -12.11
N ALA A 202 -33.11 -10.40 -11.49
CA ALA A 202 -33.86 -9.28 -12.04
C ALA A 202 -33.31 -8.83 -13.40
N ILE A 203 -31.99 -8.70 -13.55
CA ILE A 203 -31.36 -8.32 -14.83
C ILE A 203 -31.65 -9.39 -15.90
N LEU A 204 -31.53 -10.70 -15.58
CA LEU A 204 -31.83 -11.79 -16.51
C LEU A 204 -33.29 -11.75 -16.95
N GLN A 205 -34.22 -11.49 -16.02
CA GLN A 205 -35.65 -11.33 -16.33
C GLN A 205 -35.88 -10.13 -17.26
N MET A 206 -35.23 -8.99 -17.01
CA MET A 206 -35.30 -7.79 -17.89
C MET A 206 -34.77 -8.09 -19.31
N LEU A 207 -33.81 -9.02 -19.42
CA LEU A 207 -33.26 -9.51 -20.69
C LEU A 207 -34.14 -10.60 -21.33
N GLY A 208 -35.34 -10.85 -20.80
CA GLY A 208 -36.29 -11.82 -21.33
C GLY A 208 -35.97 -13.29 -21.01
N GLN A 209 -35.10 -13.55 -20.01
CA GLN A 209 -34.79 -14.93 -19.62
C GLN A 209 -35.76 -15.42 -18.53
N PRO A 210 -36.20 -16.67 -18.56
CA PRO A 210 -37.05 -17.28 -17.51
C PRO A 210 -36.17 -17.62 -16.29
N ALA A 211 -35.73 -16.59 -15.56
CA ALA A 211 -34.90 -16.73 -14.37
C ALA A 211 -35.73 -16.64 -13.10
N VAL A 212 -35.52 -17.57 -12.17
CA VAL A 212 -36.13 -17.55 -10.83
C VAL A 212 -35.04 -17.75 -9.79
N SER A 213 -34.99 -16.91 -8.76
CA SER A 213 -34.04 -17.05 -7.67
C SER A 213 -34.62 -17.92 -6.55
N GLU A 214 -33.90 -18.97 -6.18
CA GLU A 214 -34.22 -19.85 -5.05
C GLU A 214 -33.02 -19.88 -4.11
N GLY A 215 -33.08 -19.11 -3.01
CA GLY A 215 -31.94 -18.91 -2.12
C GLY A 215 -30.78 -18.23 -2.85
N ASN A 216 -29.63 -18.90 -2.91
CA ASN A 216 -28.43 -18.44 -3.62
C ASN A 216 -28.25 -19.13 -4.99
N THR A 217 -29.30 -19.76 -5.52
CA THR A 217 -29.30 -20.40 -6.83
C THR A 217 -30.27 -19.69 -7.78
N ILE A 218 -29.88 -19.54 -9.04
CA ILE A 218 -30.78 -19.04 -10.11
C ILE A 218 -31.15 -20.18 -11.00
N LEU A 219 -32.46 -20.45 -11.10
CA LEU A 219 -33.04 -21.40 -12.03
C LEU A 219 -33.25 -20.70 -13.38
N LEU A 220 -32.56 -21.17 -14.43
CA LEU A 220 -32.67 -20.70 -15.81
C LEU A 220 -33.31 -21.84 -16.68
N GLY A 221 -34.62 -21.89 -16.72
CA GLY A 221 -35.33 -23.02 -17.36
C GLY A 221 -35.00 -24.34 -16.66
N THR A 222 -34.28 -25.25 -17.34
CA THR A 222 -33.84 -26.55 -16.77
C THR A 222 -32.47 -26.51 -16.14
N GLN A 223 -31.77 -25.38 -16.18
CA GLN A 223 -30.40 -25.23 -15.67
C GLN A 223 -30.41 -24.60 -14.29
N HIS A 224 -29.56 -25.13 -13.39
CA HIS A 224 -29.33 -24.58 -12.07
C HIS A 224 -27.98 -23.83 -12.06
N LEU A 225 -28.02 -22.53 -11.86
CA LEU A 225 -26.83 -21.71 -11.72
C LEU A 225 -26.57 -21.48 -10.22
N GLU A 226 -25.69 -22.27 -9.65
CA GLU A 226 -25.27 -22.09 -8.25
C GLU A 226 -24.39 -20.87 -8.13
N VAL A 227 -24.90 -19.83 -7.50
CA VAL A 227 -24.19 -18.57 -7.32
C VAL A 227 -23.02 -18.75 -6.35
N GLU A 228 -23.11 -19.70 -5.42
CA GLU A 228 -22.03 -20.01 -4.46
C GLU A 228 -20.75 -20.47 -5.17
N GLN A 229 -20.84 -21.35 -6.16
CA GLN A 229 -19.69 -21.84 -6.95
C GLN A 229 -19.22 -20.81 -7.98
N ALA A 230 -20.15 -19.99 -8.49
CA ALA A 230 -19.83 -18.96 -9.48
C ALA A 230 -19.28 -17.66 -8.86
N CYS A 231 -19.51 -17.42 -7.57
CA CYS A 231 -19.29 -16.11 -6.96
C CYS A 231 -18.32 -16.18 -5.78
N SER A 232 -17.08 -15.95 -6.04
CA SER A 232 -16.15 -15.46 -5.01
C SER A 232 -16.39 -13.95 -4.77
N GLY A 233 -17.63 -13.58 -4.36
CA GLY A 233 -17.99 -12.17 -4.12
C GLY A 233 -17.07 -11.51 -3.11
N LEU A 234 -16.58 -12.27 -2.13
CA LEU A 234 -15.63 -11.79 -1.13
C LEU A 234 -14.25 -11.52 -1.76
N ARG A 235 -13.76 -12.36 -2.68
CA ARG A 235 -12.51 -12.15 -3.42
C ARG A 235 -12.52 -10.80 -4.13
N THR A 236 -13.58 -10.55 -4.89
CA THR A 236 -13.75 -9.29 -5.64
C THR A 236 -13.82 -8.11 -4.68
N LEU A 237 -14.56 -8.22 -3.58
CA LEU A 237 -14.67 -7.18 -2.56
C LEU A 237 -13.30 -6.87 -1.93
N VAL A 238 -12.57 -7.89 -1.46
CA VAL A 238 -11.26 -7.73 -0.81
C VAL A 238 -10.22 -7.17 -1.79
N GLY A 239 -10.21 -7.66 -3.04
CA GLY A 239 -9.31 -7.15 -4.07
C GLY A 239 -9.57 -5.68 -4.43
N ILE A 240 -10.84 -5.27 -4.59
CA ILE A 240 -11.20 -3.86 -4.84
C ILE A 240 -10.90 -3.01 -3.59
N LEU A 241 -11.15 -3.53 -2.40
CA LEU A 241 -10.86 -2.83 -1.15
C LEU A 241 -9.35 -2.60 -0.98
N ALA A 242 -8.53 -3.60 -1.30
CA ALA A 242 -7.06 -3.45 -1.29
C ALA A 242 -6.59 -2.40 -2.32
N LEU A 243 -7.17 -2.40 -3.53
CA LEU A 243 -6.89 -1.40 -4.56
C LEU A 243 -7.29 0.01 -4.10
N ALA A 244 -8.50 0.16 -3.54
CA ALA A 244 -9.01 1.43 -3.01
C ALA A 244 -8.14 1.94 -1.86
N PHE A 245 -7.77 1.06 -0.93
CA PHE A 245 -6.88 1.41 0.18
C PHE A 245 -5.50 1.84 -0.32
N GLY A 246 -4.91 1.09 -1.26
CA GLY A 246 -3.63 1.46 -1.88
C GLY A 246 -3.68 2.83 -2.56
N TYR A 247 -4.78 3.14 -3.25
CA TYR A 247 -4.99 4.46 -3.83
C TYR A 247 -5.07 5.55 -2.74
N VAL A 248 -5.83 5.32 -1.67
CA VAL A 248 -5.94 6.25 -0.53
C VAL A 248 -4.58 6.55 0.11
N VAL A 249 -3.73 5.54 0.23
CA VAL A 249 -2.37 5.69 0.80
C VAL A 249 -1.46 6.56 -0.07
N LEU A 250 -1.62 6.49 -1.40
CA LEU A 250 -0.78 7.22 -2.35
C LEU A 250 -1.35 8.59 -2.73
N ALA A 251 -2.67 8.76 -2.70
CA ALA A 251 -3.33 9.98 -3.11
C ALA A 251 -3.42 10.98 -1.95
N GLY A 252 -2.82 12.14 -2.11
CA GLY A 252 -2.92 13.25 -1.15
C GLY A 252 -4.23 14.02 -1.25
N ARG A 253 -5.38 13.32 -1.24
CA ARG A 253 -6.72 13.92 -1.39
C ARG A 253 -7.38 14.19 -0.05
N ALA A 254 -8.53 14.90 -0.07
CA ALA A 254 -9.30 15.19 1.12
C ALA A 254 -9.87 13.89 1.75
N TRP A 255 -10.00 13.85 3.08
CA TRP A 255 -10.47 12.68 3.82
C TRP A 255 -11.86 12.17 3.38
N TRP A 256 -12.75 13.07 2.99
CA TRP A 256 -14.11 12.74 2.53
C TRP A 256 -14.09 12.06 1.15
N GLU A 257 -13.14 12.40 0.26
CA GLU A 257 -12.93 11.69 -1.01
C GLU A 257 -12.47 10.25 -0.74
N HIS A 258 -11.55 10.06 0.21
CA HIS A 258 -11.14 8.74 0.66
C HIS A 258 -12.32 7.93 1.21
N ALA A 259 -13.20 8.57 2.01
CA ALA A 259 -14.40 7.92 2.54
C ALA A 259 -15.36 7.48 1.40
N ILE A 260 -15.63 8.35 0.42
CA ILE A 260 -16.47 8.01 -0.73
C ILE A 260 -15.86 6.86 -1.53
N LEU A 261 -14.54 6.88 -1.77
CA LEU A 261 -13.85 5.81 -2.50
C LEU A 261 -13.97 4.46 -1.78
N LEU A 262 -13.74 4.43 -0.48
CA LEU A 262 -13.88 3.21 0.31
C LEU A 262 -15.34 2.72 0.36
N LEU A 263 -16.32 3.62 0.48
CA LEU A 263 -17.73 3.26 0.44
C LEU A 263 -18.17 2.77 -0.94
N SER A 264 -17.56 3.23 -2.02
CA SER A 264 -17.88 2.79 -3.39
C SER A 264 -17.44 1.35 -3.68
N VAL A 265 -16.56 0.78 -2.86
CA VAL A 265 -16.05 -0.60 -3.02
C VAL A 265 -17.20 -1.60 -3.00
N VAL A 266 -18.14 -1.47 -2.04
CA VAL A 266 -19.26 -2.41 -1.89
C VAL A 266 -20.18 -2.42 -3.11
N PRO A 267 -20.73 -1.27 -3.58
CA PRO A 267 -21.58 -1.28 -4.77
C PRO A 267 -20.84 -1.69 -6.04
N ILE A 268 -19.54 -1.35 -6.19
CA ILE A 268 -18.73 -1.81 -7.33
C ILE A 268 -18.58 -3.33 -7.30
N ALA A 269 -18.25 -3.91 -6.15
CA ALA A 269 -18.09 -5.35 -6.00
C ALA A 269 -19.41 -6.08 -6.30
N LEU A 270 -20.54 -5.59 -5.78
CA LEU A 270 -21.86 -6.14 -6.05
C LEU A 270 -22.22 -6.07 -7.54
N ALA A 271 -21.99 -4.91 -8.18
CA ALA A 271 -22.29 -4.72 -9.60
C ALA A 271 -21.42 -5.61 -10.49
N ALA A 272 -20.10 -5.66 -10.23
CA ALA A 272 -19.19 -6.54 -10.95
C ALA A 272 -19.59 -8.00 -10.82
N ASN A 273 -19.95 -8.44 -9.61
CA ASN A 273 -20.37 -9.80 -9.34
C ASN A 273 -21.73 -10.13 -10.02
N ALA A 274 -22.70 -9.23 -9.94
CA ALA A 274 -23.98 -9.39 -10.63
C ALA A 274 -23.80 -9.51 -12.16
N LEU A 275 -22.94 -8.67 -12.75
CA LEU A 275 -22.62 -8.76 -14.18
C LEU A 275 -21.98 -10.09 -14.56
N ARG A 276 -21.10 -10.62 -13.71
CA ARG A 276 -20.51 -11.94 -13.90
C ARG A 276 -21.57 -13.03 -13.93
N ILE A 277 -22.49 -13.05 -12.96
CA ILE A 277 -23.56 -14.03 -12.89
C ILE A 277 -24.45 -13.95 -14.15
N VAL A 278 -24.82 -12.73 -14.55
CA VAL A 278 -25.61 -12.49 -15.77
C VAL A 278 -24.87 -13.00 -17.00
N ALA A 279 -23.59 -12.68 -17.16
CA ALA A 279 -22.79 -13.16 -18.28
C ALA A 279 -22.68 -14.68 -18.31
N THR A 280 -22.44 -15.32 -17.17
CA THR A 280 -22.42 -16.79 -17.05
C THR A 280 -23.79 -17.39 -17.42
N GLY A 281 -24.88 -16.81 -16.94
CA GLY A 281 -26.25 -17.28 -17.27
C GLY A 281 -26.58 -17.14 -18.76
N LEU A 282 -26.16 -16.03 -19.40
CA LEU A 282 -26.36 -15.87 -20.85
C LEU A 282 -25.49 -16.84 -21.66
N LEU A 283 -24.27 -17.14 -21.23
CA LEU A 283 -23.40 -18.14 -21.86
C LEU A 283 -24.04 -19.54 -21.77
N TYR A 284 -24.62 -19.90 -20.63
CA TYR A 284 -25.37 -21.16 -20.48
C TYR A 284 -26.53 -21.25 -21.48
N ARG A 285 -27.21 -20.13 -21.70
CA ARG A 285 -28.41 -20.09 -22.55
C ARG A 285 -28.09 -20.07 -24.04
N TYR A 286 -27.10 -19.27 -24.45
CA TYR A 286 -26.90 -18.98 -25.89
C TYR A 286 -25.71 -19.70 -26.51
N VAL A 287 -24.76 -20.20 -25.73
CA VAL A 287 -23.55 -20.84 -26.26
C VAL A 287 -23.50 -22.31 -25.88
N SER A 288 -23.10 -22.66 -24.68
CA SER A 288 -23.09 -24.01 -24.12
C SER A 288 -22.80 -24.01 -22.62
N GLY A 289 -23.18 -25.07 -21.93
CA GLY A 289 -22.84 -25.24 -20.52
C GLY A 289 -21.32 -25.33 -20.29
N GLU A 290 -20.59 -25.94 -21.23
CA GLU A 290 -19.14 -26.05 -21.17
C GLU A 290 -18.46 -24.67 -21.30
N ALA A 291 -18.90 -23.82 -22.23
CA ALA A 291 -18.39 -22.45 -22.38
C ALA A 291 -18.66 -21.59 -21.13
N ALA A 292 -19.87 -21.72 -20.56
CA ALA A 292 -20.24 -21.03 -19.34
C ALA A 292 -19.37 -21.48 -18.15
N GLN A 293 -19.10 -22.77 -18.03
CA GLN A 293 -18.28 -23.33 -16.96
C GLN A 293 -16.82 -22.91 -17.10
N ARG A 294 -16.23 -22.94 -18.29
CA ARG A 294 -14.88 -22.42 -18.56
C ARG A 294 -14.79 -20.92 -18.27
N PHE A 295 -15.76 -20.12 -18.71
CA PHE A 295 -15.80 -18.70 -18.40
C PHE A 295 -15.88 -18.44 -16.90
N SER A 296 -16.78 -19.14 -16.22
CA SER A 296 -16.98 -18.99 -14.77
C SER A 296 -15.73 -19.36 -13.97
N HIS A 297 -14.98 -20.40 -14.41
CA HIS A 297 -13.83 -20.92 -13.68
C HIS A 297 -12.54 -20.17 -14.01
N ASP A 298 -12.23 -19.92 -15.29
CA ASP A 298 -10.92 -19.47 -15.71
C ASP A 298 -10.90 -17.97 -16.09
N ALA A 299 -11.84 -17.54 -16.94
CA ALA A 299 -11.82 -16.19 -17.49
C ALA A 299 -12.49 -15.15 -16.60
N ALA A 300 -13.51 -15.54 -15.85
CA ALA A 300 -14.31 -14.60 -15.07
C ALA A 300 -13.48 -13.83 -14.02
N GLY A 301 -12.50 -14.47 -13.41
CA GLY A 301 -11.62 -13.83 -12.43
C GLY A 301 -10.90 -12.61 -13.01
N TRP A 302 -10.23 -12.78 -14.14
CA TRP A 302 -9.49 -11.72 -14.81
C TRP A 302 -10.39 -10.62 -15.38
N VAL A 303 -11.49 -11.02 -16.03
CA VAL A 303 -12.47 -10.07 -16.57
C VAL A 303 -13.08 -9.21 -15.46
N MET A 304 -13.37 -9.82 -14.30
CA MET A 304 -13.94 -9.08 -13.17
C MET A 304 -12.98 -8.09 -12.55
N ILE A 305 -11.69 -8.42 -12.46
CA ILE A 305 -10.67 -7.48 -11.97
C ILE A 305 -10.60 -6.26 -12.89
N LEU A 306 -10.58 -6.47 -14.21
CA LEU A 306 -10.54 -5.38 -15.18
C LEU A 306 -11.82 -4.54 -15.14
N LEU A 307 -12.98 -5.17 -15.04
CA LEU A 307 -14.27 -4.49 -14.92
C LEU A 307 -14.36 -3.68 -13.63
N ALA A 308 -13.97 -4.26 -12.51
CA ALA A 308 -13.95 -3.58 -11.22
C ALA A 308 -12.97 -2.39 -11.23
N ALA A 309 -11.78 -2.57 -11.82
CA ALA A 309 -10.81 -1.48 -11.97
C ALA A 309 -11.36 -0.35 -12.88
N ALA A 310 -12.07 -0.69 -13.96
CA ALA A 310 -12.71 0.28 -14.84
C ALA A 310 -13.83 1.06 -14.11
N MET A 311 -14.68 0.36 -13.34
CA MET A 311 -15.74 0.98 -12.54
C MET A 311 -15.14 1.90 -11.46
N PHE A 312 -14.11 1.44 -10.77
CA PHE A 312 -13.40 2.24 -9.77
C PHE A 312 -12.75 3.47 -10.40
N SER A 313 -12.12 3.32 -11.56
CA SER A 313 -11.56 4.44 -12.34
C SER A 313 -12.65 5.43 -12.77
N GLY A 314 -13.85 4.96 -13.08
CA GLY A 314 -15.01 5.79 -13.35
C GLY A 314 -15.42 6.65 -12.15
N VAL A 315 -15.42 6.07 -10.94
CA VAL A 315 -15.69 6.81 -9.69
C VAL A 315 -14.60 7.86 -9.45
N LEU A 316 -13.33 7.50 -9.63
CA LEU A 316 -12.21 8.44 -9.51
C LEU A 316 -12.31 9.59 -10.51
N TRP A 317 -12.64 9.29 -11.74
CA TRP A 317 -12.85 10.29 -12.79
C TRP A 317 -14.02 11.23 -12.44
N TYR A 318 -15.12 10.69 -11.95
CA TYR A 318 -16.28 11.49 -11.54
C TYR A 318 -15.91 12.39 -10.35
N LEU A 319 -15.25 11.86 -9.33
CA LEU A 319 -14.76 12.65 -8.20
C LEU A 319 -13.79 13.75 -8.64
N SER A 320 -12.86 13.46 -9.56
CA SER A 320 -11.92 14.47 -10.06
C SER A 320 -12.60 15.63 -10.82
N LYS A 321 -13.82 15.43 -11.33
CA LYS A 321 -14.62 16.49 -11.93
C LYS A 321 -15.42 17.31 -10.92
N LEU A 322 -15.83 16.69 -9.82
CA LEU A 322 -16.53 17.36 -8.73
C LEU A 322 -15.60 18.21 -7.88
N THR A 323 -14.37 17.73 -7.68
CA THR A 323 -13.37 18.41 -6.87
C THR A 323 -12.44 19.18 -7.78
N ARG A 324 -12.60 20.49 -7.83
CA ARG A 324 -11.57 21.38 -8.38
C ARG A 324 -10.43 21.42 -7.37
N GLU A 325 -9.24 20.98 -7.76
CA GLU A 325 -8.04 21.27 -6.99
C GLU A 325 -7.88 22.79 -6.92
N VAL A 326 -8.18 23.34 -5.76
CA VAL A 326 -7.79 24.72 -5.44
C VAL A 326 -6.31 24.63 -5.11
N GLU A 327 -5.43 25.03 -6.05
CA GLU A 327 -4.04 25.28 -5.73
C GLU A 327 -4.02 26.29 -4.57
N THR A 328 -3.75 25.80 -3.37
CA THR A 328 -3.47 26.65 -2.23
C THR A 328 -2.12 27.32 -2.53
N LEU A 329 -2.18 28.54 -3.04
CA LEU A 329 -0.99 29.38 -3.21
C LEU A 329 -0.29 29.43 -1.84
N ASP A 330 0.92 28.85 -1.77
CA ASP A 330 1.75 28.99 -0.59
C ASP A 330 2.05 30.48 -0.40
N MET A 331 1.28 31.10 0.49
CA MET A 331 1.43 32.53 0.83
C MET A 331 2.87 32.87 1.23
N GLY A 332 3.60 31.88 1.81
CA GLY A 332 5.02 32.04 2.10
C GLY A 332 5.89 32.14 0.84
N ALA A 333 5.54 31.43 -0.24
CA ALA A 333 6.25 31.57 -1.51
C ALA A 333 5.96 32.89 -2.20
N VAL A 334 4.71 33.35 -2.14
CA VAL A 334 4.27 34.66 -2.67
C VAL A 334 4.99 35.80 -1.95
N VAL A 335 5.02 35.77 -0.61
CA VAL A 335 5.72 36.77 0.22
C VAL A 335 7.22 36.76 -0.05
N ARG A 336 7.86 35.58 -0.13
CA ARG A 336 9.29 35.48 -0.47
C ARG A 336 9.60 36.05 -1.86
N ARG A 337 8.71 35.82 -2.83
CA ARG A 337 8.87 36.36 -4.19
C ARG A 337 8.70 37.89 -4.22
N ALA A 338 7.71 38.42 -3.48
CA ALA A 338 7.51 39.86 -3.33
C ALA A 338 8.71 40.55 -2.66
N GLN A 339 9.27 39.95 -1.60
CA GLN A 339 10.46 40.45 -0.91
C GLN A 339 11.72 40.46 -1.80
N ARG A 340 11.87 39.42 -2.66
CA ARG A 340 12.99 39.40 -3.64
C ARG A 340 12.87 40.50 -4.69
N LEU A 341 11.65 40.74 -5.18
CA LEU A 341 11.40 41.82 -6.15
C LEU A 341 11.57 43.21 -5.54
N ALA A 342 11.23 43.40 -4.26
CA ALA A 342 11.44 44.66 -3.56
C ALA A 342 12.94 44.96 -3.27
N LYS A 343 13.77 43.93 -3.12
CA LYS A 343 15.23 44.07 -2.95
C LYS A 343 16.00 44.29 -4.26
N ALA A 344 15.38 44.04 -5.40
CA ALA A 344 15.98 44.17 -6.74
C ALA A 344 15.71 45.59 -7.37
N LYS A 345 14.90 46.41 -6.72
CA LYS A 345 14.73 47.84 -7.01
C LYS A 345 15.59 48.69 -6.08
#